data_2bbd57cb4c277060e4b0c795ca50465f
#
_entry.id   2bbd57cb4c277060e4b0c795ca50465f
#
_cell.length_a   1.000
_cell.length_b   1.000
_cell.length_c   1.000
_cell.angle_alpha   90.00
_cell.angle_beta   90.00
_cell.angle_gamma   90.00
#
_symmetry.space_group_name_H-M   'P 1'
#
loop_
_entity.id
_entity.type
_entity.pdbx_description
1 polymer ?
#
loop_
_entity_poly.entity_id
_entity_poly.type
_entity_poly.pdbx_seq_one_letter_code
_entity_poly.pdbx_strand_id
1 'polypeptide(L)'
;PLGIKVEDLPDDFDAADEGVVVTKVDNTSNSATKILEGDVITDIQSGFQRYSVKDSDSFNEIVSKFESGDKIAIFGLRGGSRFIVPITVD
;
A
#
# COMPACT_ATOMS: atom_id res chain seq x y z
N PRO A 1 6.03 3.83 -9.17
CA PRO A 1 5.60 5.15 -8.70
C PRO A 1 5.65 5.32 -7.19
N LEU A 2 5.37 4.27 -6.40
CA LEU A 2 5.46 4.38 -4.95
C LEU A 2 6.77 3.87 -4.38
N GLY A 3 7.58 3.22 -5.19
CA GLY A 3 8.86 2.68 -4.73
C GLY A 3 8.72 1.49 -3.80
N ILE A 4 7.61 0.77 -3.87
CA ILE A 4 7.41 -0.44 -3.06
C ILE A 4 7.05 -1.61 -3.95
N LYS A 5 7.46 -2.80 -3.51
CA LYS A 5 7.07 -4.06 -4.12
C LYS A 5 6.16 -4.79 -3.16
N VAL A 6 5.13 -5.42 -3.71
CA VAL A 6 4.13 -6.12 -2.93
C VAL A 6 3.92 -7.53 -3.48
N GLU A 7 3.39 -8.40 -2.63
CA GLU A 7 2.96 -9.74 -2.98
C GLU A 7 1.59 -9.99 -2.39
N ASP A 8 0.89 -10.98 -2.93
CA ASP A 8 -0.40 -11.38 -2.40
C ASP A 8 -0.25 -11.86 -0.96
N LEU A 9 -1.30 -11.69 -0.16
CA LEU A 9 -1.30 -12.23 1.20
C LEU A 9 -1.24 -13.75 1.16
N PRO A 10 -0.55 -14.37 2.14
CA PRO A 10 -0.62 -15.83 2.30
C PRO A 10 -2.06 -16.28 2.53
N ASP A 11 -2.40 -17.48 2.09
CA ASP A 11 -3.75 -18.03 2.23
C ASP A 11 -4.18 -18.15 3.69
N ASP A 12 -3.22 -18.33 4.60
CA ASP A 12 -3.46 -18.48 6.03
C ASP A 12 -3.34 -17.17 6.81
N PHE A 13 -3.36 -16.03 6.14
CA PHE A 13 -3.26 -14.73 6.82
C PHE A 13 -4.58 -14.42 7.52
N ASP A 14 -4.52 -14.21 8.84
CA ASP A 14 -5.72 -14.09 9.68
C ASP A 14 -6.27 -12.68 9.81
N ALA A 15 -5.42 -11.65 9.72
CA ALA A 15 -5.82 -10.28 10.08
C ALA A 15 -6.61 -9.57 8.99
N ALA A 16 -6.58 -10.06 7.75
CA ALA A 16 -7.34 -9.49 6.64
C ALA A 16 -7.56 -10.57 5.59
N ASP A 17 -8.72 -10.51 4.91
CA ASP A 17 -9.04 -11.45 3.83
C ASP A 17 -8.42 -11.01 2.51
N GLU A 18 -8.27 -9.71 2.32
CA GLU A 18 -7.75 -9.13 1.08
C GLU A 18 -6.69 -8.09 1.40
N GLY A 19 -5.79 -7.88 0.44
CA GLY A 19 -4.72 -6.92 0.57
C GLY A 19 -3.44 -7.46 -0.03
N VAL A 20 -2.36 -6.76 0.24
CA VAL A 20 -1.01 -7.16 -0.19
C VAL A 20 -0.04 -6.96 0.95
N VAL A 21 1.05 -7.71 0.94
CA VAL A 21 2.16 -7.53 1.87
C VAL A 21 3.31 -6.84 1.16
N VAL A 22 3.90 -5.84 1.82
CA VAL A 22 5.05 -5.11 1.30
C VAL A 22 6.30 -5.97 1.48
N THR A 23 6.97 -6.28 0.39
CA THR A 23 8.17 -7.12 0.41
C THR A 23 9.46 -6.31 0.27
N LYS A 24 9.38 -5.10 -0.30
CA LYS A 24 10.56 -4.25 -0.48
C LYS A 24 10.15 -2.80 -0.57
N VAL A 25 10.95 -1.92 0.03
CA VAL A 25 10.77 -0.48 -0.05
C VAL A 25 12.05 0.15 -0.57
N ASP A 26 11.93 0.94 -1.65
CA ASP A 26 13.05 1.72 -2.18
C ASP A 26 13.34 2.86 -1.20
N ASN A 27 14.53 2.87 -0.63
CA ASN A 27 14.90 3.85 0.40
C ASN A 27 15.08 5.28 -0.13
N THR A 28 14.99 5.47 -1.44
CA THR A 28 15.02 6.81 -2.04
C THR A 28 13.63 7.33 -2.38
N SER A 29 12.60 6.52 -2.18
CA SER A 29 11.21 6.91 -2.49
C SER A 29 10.57 7.69 -1.33
N ASN A 30 9.45 8.35 -1.64
CA ASN A 30 8.67 9.05 -0.61
C ASN A 30 8.03 8.10 0.39
N SER A 31 7.90 6.82 0.04
CA SER A 31 7.35 5.80 0.94
C SER A 31 8.35 5.34 2.00
N ALA A 32 9.64 5.62 1.82
CA ALA A 32 10.72 4.99 2.59
C ALA A 32 10.62 5.22 4.10
N THR A 33 10.11 6.36 4.54
CA THR A 33 9.99 6.68 5.97
C THR A 33 8.61 6.37 6.53
N LYS A 34 7.68 5.88 5.71
CA LYS A 34 6.27 5.72 6.09
C LYS A 34 5.77 4.29 5.96
N ILE A 35 6.34 3.52 5.06
CA ILE A 35 5.95 2.13 4.79
C ILE A 35 7.16 1.24 5.12
N LEU A 36 6.90 0.12 5.78
CA LEU A 36 7.92 -0.84 6.17
C LEU A 36 7.68 -2.18 5.49
N GLU A 37 8.76 -2.92 5.27
CA GLU A 37 8.64 -4.31 4.84
C GLU A 37 7.82 -5.09 5.86
N GLY A 38 6.90 -5.91 5.36
CA GLY A 38 5.97 -6.65 6.20
C GLY A 38 4.65 -5.94 6.46
N ASP A 39 4.54 -4.65 6.14
CA ASP A 39 3.25 -3.97 6.22
C ASP A 39 2.24 -4.60 5.28
N VAL A 40 0.98 -4.65 5.70
CA VAL A 40 -0.12 -5.10 4.86
C VAL A 40 -0.89 -3.85 4.42
N ILE A 41 -1.13 -3.72 3.12
CA ILE A 41 -1.90 -2.62 2.57
C ILE A 41 -3.27 -3.15 2.19
N THR A 42 -4.32 -2.52 2.70
CA THR A 42 -5.70 -2.93 2.45
C THR A 42 -6.49 -1.95 1.60
N ASP A 43 -6.15 -0.67 1.66
CA ASP A 43 -6.88 0.38 0.94
C ASP A 43 -5.94 1.51 0.57
N ILE A 44 -6.29 2.23 -0.49
CA ILE A 44 -5.60 3.47 -0.88
C ILE A 44 -6.67 4.51 -1.17
N GLN A 45 -6.49 5.71 -0.65
CA GLN A 45 -7.41 6.82 -0.89
C GLN A 45 -6.72 7.95 -1.64
N SER A 46 -7.36 8.43 -2.69
CA SER A 46 -6.90 9.60 -3.44
C SER A 46 -8.09 10.56 -3.59
N GLY A 47 -7.99 11.72 -2.97
CA GLY A 47 -9.12 12.66 -2.92
C GLY A 47 -10.31 12.02 -2.23
N PHE A 48 -11.44 11.96 -2.92
CA PHE A 48 -12.67 11.35 -2.41
C PHE A 48 -12.80 9.87 -2.79
N GLN A 49 -11.86 9.34 -3.57
CA GLN A 49 -11.90 7.95 -4.02
C GLN A 49 -11.11 7.06 -3.08
N ARG A 50 -11.77 6.02 -2.57
CA ARG A 50 -11.10 5.00 -1.75
C ARG A 50 -11.15 3.68 -2.52
N TYR A 51 -9.98 3.10 -2.75
CA TYR A 51 -9.83 1.88 -3.51
C TYR A 51 -9.49 0.74 -2.57
N SER A 52 -10.24 -0.36 -2.65
CA SER A 52 -9.89 -1.58 -1.93
C SER A 52 -8.79 -2.32 -2.68
N VAL A 53 -7.73 -2.68 -1.97
CA VAL A 53 -6.63 -3.46 -2.53
C VAL A 53 -6.95 -4.94 -2.25
N LYS A 54 -7.21 -5.70 -3.30
CA LYS A 54 -7.59 -7.11 -3.16
C LYS A 54 -6.39 -8.05 -3.26
N ASP A 55 -5.48 -7.75 -4.17
CA ASP A 55 -4.32 -8.56 -4.46
C ASP A 55 -3.25 -7.68 -5.12
N SER A 56 -2.12 -8.27 -5.51
CA SER A 56 -1.03 -7.52 -6.12
C SER A 56 -1.42 -6.92 -7.47
N ASP A 57 -2.24 -7.62 -8.26
CA ASP A 57 -2.69 -7.10 -9.56
C ASP A 57 -3.56 -5.86 -9.36
N SER A 58 -4.51 -5.89 -8.41
CA SER A 58 -5.35 -4.72 -8.14
C SER A 58 -4.54 -3.57 -7.57
N PHE A 59 -3.55 -3.86 -6.72
CA PHE A 59 -2.64 -2.83 -6.20
C PHE A 59 -1.93 -2.10 -7.34
N ASN A 60 -1.33 -2.87 -8.26
CA ASN A 60 -0.61 -2.28 -9.37
C ASN A 60 -1.53 -1.48 -10.29
N GLU A 61 -2.74 -1.96 -10.52
CA GLU A 61 -3.73 -1.25 -11.34
C GLU A 61 -4.12 0.07 -10.68
N ILE A 62 -4.39 0.07 -9.38
CA ILE A 62 -4.74 1.30 -8.64
C ILE A 62 -3.60 2.31 -8.72
N VAL A 63 -2.38 1.86 -8.43
CA VAL A 63 -1.21 2.75 -8.41
C VAL A 63 -0.92 3.32 -9.79
N SER A 64 -1.23 2.58 -10.85
CA SER A 64 -1.01 3.05 -12.22
C SER A 64 -1.86 4.28 -12.58
N LYS A 65 -2.91 4.56 -11.82
CA LYS A 65 -3.78 5.72 -12.05
C LYS A 65 -3.20 7.02 -11.48
N PHE A 66 -2.21 6.93 -10.62
CA PHE A 66 -1.66 8.10 -9.94
C PHE A 66 -0.53 8.71 -10.72
N GLU A 67 -0.37 10.02 -10.57
CA GLU A 67 0.69 10.79 -11.20
C GLU A 67 1.66 11.30 -10.15
N SER A 68 2.89 11.60 -10.60
CA SER A 68 3.89 12.20 -9.73
C SER A 68 3.31 13.45 -9.07
N GLY A 69 3.50 13.55 -7.76
CA GLY A 69 3.00 14.68 -6.98
C GLY A 69 1.60 14.49 -6.39
N ASP A 70 0.86 13.45 -6.79
CA ASP A 70 -0.43 13.16 -6.19
C ASP A 70 -0.26 12.83 -4.71
N LYS A 71 -1.21 13.29 -3.90
CA LYS A 71 -1.21 12.99 -2.47
C LYS A 71 -2.25 11.91 -2.20
N ILE A 72 -1.82 10.82 -1.61
CA ILE A 72 -2.67 9.67 -1.31
C ILE A 72 -2.53 9.29 0.16
N ALA A 73 -3.48 8.52 0.66
CA ALA A 73 -3.41 7.91 1.98
C ALA A 73 -3.41 6.41 1.82
N ILE A 74 -2.49 5.73 2.50
CA ILE A 74 -2.42 4.29 2.51
C ILE A 74 -2.92 3.77 3.85
N PHE A 75 -3.85 2.83 3.79
CA PHE A 75 -4.45 2.18 4.94
C PHE A 75 -3.97 0.75 5.01
N GLY A 76 -3.64 0.28 6.19
CA GLY A 76 -3.19 -1.09 6.30
C GLY A 76 -3.05 -1.56 7.73
N LEU A 77 -2.25 -2.62 7.88
CA LEU A 77 -1.98 -3.27 9.15
C LEU A 77 -0.47 -3.40 9.34
N ARG A 78 -0.02 -3.12 10.55
CA ARG A 78 1.38 -3.27 10.95
C ARG A 78 1.40 -3.96 12.30
N GLY A 79 1.91 -5.20 12.33
CA GLY A 79 1.90 -5.98 13.57
C GLY A 79 0.50 -6.18 14.14
N GLY A 80 -0.51 -6.31 13.28
CA GLY A 80 -1.89 -6.48 13.68
C GLY A 80 -2.64 -5.19 14.02
N SER A 81 -1.95 -4.05 14.07
CA SER A 81 -2.57 -2.74 14.35
C SER A 81 -2.82 -1.99 13.06
N ARG A 82 -3.93 -1.27 13.00
CA ARG A 82 -4.26 -0.45 11.84
C ARG A 82 -3.38 0.78 11.75
N PHE A 83 -3.00 1.16 10.54
CA PHE A 83 -2.31 2.42 10.31
C PHE A 83 -2.88 3.13 9.09
N ILE A 84 -2.67 4.44 9.09
CA ILE A 84 -2.99 5.32 7.96
C ILE A 84 -1.79 6.24 7.79
N VAL A 85 -1.23 6.31 6.59
CA VAL A 85 -0.10 7.21 6.32
C VAL A 85 -0.33 7.99 5.04
N PRO A 86 -0.01 9.29 5.04
CA PRO A 86 -0.06 10.09 3.84
C PRO A 86 1.24 9.91 3.06
N ILE A 87 1.14 9.78 1.74
CA ILE A 87 2.30 9.65 0.86
C ILE A 87 2.09 10.52 -0.36
N THR A 88 3.15 11.21 -0.76
CA THR A 88 3.18 11.90 -2.05
C THR A 88 3.79 10.95 -3.07
N VAL A 89 3.10 10.74 -4.18
CA VAL A 89 3.57 9.86 -5.25
C VAL A 89 4.82 10.44 -5.89
N ASP A 90 5.84 9.60 -6.05
CA ASP A 90 7.13 10.01 -6.65
C ASP A 90 7.02 10.44 -8.09
#